data_4f8f957f2374652f1c8c91d43e67f52b
#
_entry.id   4f8f957f2374652f1c8c91d43e67f52b
#
_cell.length_a   1.000
_cell.length_b   1.000
_cell.length_c   1.000
_cell.angle_alpha   90.00
_cell.angle_beta   90.00
_cell.angle_gamma   90.00
#
_symmetry.space_group_name_H-M   'P 1'
#
loop_
_entity.id
_entity.type
_entity.pdbx_description
1 polymer ?
#
loop_
_entity_poly.entity_id
_entity_poly.type
_entity_poly.pdbx_seq_one_letter_code
_entity_poly.pdbx_strand_id
1 'polypeptide(L)'
;MQKTISRRSFLKFDAKEQERIVHIKPNFPSPEIAQLELENIENEPFIFKLPVVKDKAKKIETIATLKKLNSSEWDMSKTAHLLRRVSNSANYKDIEQFYNKGLDNTVQQLLDNAKNTKAHPPGNWVHEKVPNFSQLSSTEKSEIRSLYSDRRKILIDWWQDLILKDGISLRENMTLFWHNHFATNAQSVFFPQAIFEQNDAIRENCIGNFKTLLRRITFGPAMMIWLDLNDNKKNAPNENFARELMELFTMGVDTYTQDDVINASKAFTGYYTDGHETNYYSDYKRGDGNYWQAHHDHNLKSFMGRTGYFNGDDIIDIILEQNIVAEFICKKIYQWFIYETPDDNFVEKMASIFRHNN
;
A
#
# COMPACT_ATOMS: atom_id res chain seq x y z
N MET A 1 -14.24 -25.18 -16.88
CA MET A 1 -14.69 -23.76 -16.82
C MET A 1 -14.20 -23.20 -15.51
N GLN A 2 -13.02 -22.59 -15.48
CA GLN A 2 -12.56 -21.88 -14.30
C GLN A 2 -13.35 -20.58 -14.19
N LYS A 3 -14.09 -20.41 -13.09
CA LYS A 3 -14.72 -19.14 -12.77
C LYS A 3 -13.62 -18.14 -12.44
N THR A 4 -13.41 -17.19 -13.33
CA THR A 4 -12.56 -16.01 -13.06
C THR A 4 -13.21 -15.24 -11.92
N ILE A 5 -12.59 -15.27 -10.74
CA ILE A 5 -13.01 -14.44 -9.60
C ILE A 5 -12.72 -13.00 -9.99
N SER A 6 -13.74 -12.17 -10.07
CA SER A 6 -13.59 -10.75 -10.35
C SER A 6 -12.66 -10.12 -9.30
N ARG A 7 -11.68 -9.30 -9.74
CA ARG A 7 -10.78 -8.52 -8.86
C ARG A 7 -11.56 -7.69 -7.84
N ARG A 8 -12.76 -7.24 -8.19
CA ARG A 8 -13.71 -6.55 -7.32
C ARG A 8 -14.19 -7.38 -6.12
N SER A 9 -14.34 -8.71 -6.26
CA SER A 9 -14.74 -9.57 -5.15
C SER A 9 -13.62 -9.84 -4.15
N PHE A 10 -12.37 -9.66 -4.55
CA PHE A 10 -11.21 -9.77 -3.66
C PHE A 10 -11.06 -8.52 -2.77
N LEU A 11 -11.48 -7.35 -3.27
CA LEU A 11 -11.33 -6.06 -2.56
C LEU A 11 -12.60 -5.65 -1.77
N LYS A 12 -13.74 -6.33 -1.98
CA LYS A 12 -14.97 -6.12 -1.22
C LYS A 12 -15.06 -7.13 -0.09
N PHE A 13 -14.60 -6.77 1.09
CA PHE A 13 -14.97 -7.46 2.32
C PHE A 13 -16.41 -7.09 2.67
N ASP A 14 -17.34 -8.03 2.46
CA ASP A 14 -18.74 -7.85 2.85
C ASP A 14 -18.87 -7.99 4.38
N ALA A 15 -19.42 -6.96 5.02
CA ALA A 15 -19.64 -6.90 6.47
C ALA A 15 -20.56 -8.02 7.01
N LYS A 16 -21.25 -8.76 6.14
CA LYS A 16 -22.16 -9.86 6.53
C LYS A 16 -21.50 -11.21 6.77
N GLU A 17 -20.25 -11.43 6.34
CA GLU A 17 -19.55 -12.69 6.60
C GLU A 17 -18.79 -12.72 7.96
N GLN A 18 -18.80 -11.63 8.72
CA GLN A 18 -18.10 -11.53 10.01
C GLN A 18 -18.79 -12.29 11.16
N GLU A 19 -19.98 -12.86 10.99
CA GLU A 19 -20.75 -13.46 12.09
C GLU A 19 -20.47 -14.96 12.37
N ARG A 20 -19.56 -15.60 11.67
CA ARG A 20 -19.25 -17.03 11.85
C ARG A 20 -17.80 -17.34 12.18
N ILE A 21 -17.30 -16.87 13.33
CA ILE A 21 -16.03 -17.38 13.85
C ILE A 21 -16.17 -17.76 15.33
N VAL A 22 -16.11 -19.06 15.57
CA VAL A 22 -16.11 -19.70 16.88
C VAL A 22 -14.73 -19.53 17.56
N HIS A 23 -14.73 -19.26 18.86
CA HIS A 23 -13.54 -19.17 19.69
C HIS A 23 -12.71 -20.46 19.67
N ILE A 24 -11.48 -20.40 19.19
CA ILE A 24 -10.48 -21.44 19.41
C ILE A 24 -9.42 -20.86 20.34
N LYS A 25 -9.25 -21.46 21.52
CA LYS A 25 -8.10 -21.18 22.40
C LYS A 25 -6.84 -21.73 21.74
N PRO A 26 -5.70 -21.02 21.72
CA PRO A 26 -4.47 -21.55 21.18
C PRO A 26 -3.90 -22.64 22.10
N ASN A 27 -4.08 -23.90 21.71
CA ASN A 27 -3.25 -25.00 22.18
C ASN A 27 -2.15 -25.18 21.12
N PHE A 28 -0.91 -24.97 21.49
CA PHE A 28 0.22 -25.27 20.60
C PHE A 28 0.36 -26.79 20.51
N PRO A 29 0.28 -27.40 19.32
CA PRO A 29 0.53 -28.81 19.16
C PRO A 29 2.01 -29.15 19.36
N SER A 30 2.30 -30.40 19.74
CA SER A 30 3.68 -30.89 19.81
C SER A 30 4.35 -30.86 18.43
N PRO A 31 5.69 -30.80 18.34
CA PRO A 31 6.42 -30.70 17.07
C PRO A 31 6.08 -31.78 16.04
N GLU A 32 5.64 -32.95 16.48
CA GLU A 32 5.27 -34.08 15.62
C GLU A 32 3.90 -33.90 14.94
N ILE A 33 2.98 -33.18 15.58
CA ILE A 33 1.65 -32.87 14.99
C ILE A 33 1.77 -31.74 14.00
N ALA A 34 2.67 -30.78 14.21
CA ALA A 34 2.91 -29.66 13.29
C ALA A 34 3.46 -30.14 11.91
N GLN A 35 4.20 -31.24 11.86
CA GLN A 35 4.70 -31.79 10.60
C GLN A 35 3.62 -32.48 9.76
N LEU A 36 2.63 -33.10 10.38
CA LEU A 36 1.53 -33.78 9.69
C LEU A 36 0.47 -32.79 9.15
N GLU A 37 0.35 -31.60 9.71
CA GLU A 37 -0.56 -30.57 9.23
C GLU A 37 0.01 -29.75 8.05
N LEU A 38 1.35 -29.70 7.90
CA LEU A 38 2.01 -29.01 6.80
C LEU A 38 1.84 -29.70 5.44
N GLU A 39 1.61 -31.00 5.41
CA GLU A 39 1.40 -31.76 4.16
C GLU A 39 0.00 -31.54 3.52
N ASN A 40 -0.94 -30.93 4.24
CA ASN A 40 -2.31 -30.70 3.77
C ASN A 40 -2.64 -29.24 3.39
N ILE A 41 -1.65 -28.33 3.41
CA ILE A 41 -1.88 -26.88 3.19
C ILE A 41 -1.62 -26.43 1.73
N GLU A 42 -1.58 -27.31 0.77
CA GLU A 42 -1.19 -26.93 -0.60
C GLU A 42 -2.19 -26.08 -1.39
N ASN A 43 -3.40 -25.76 -0.90
CA ASN A 43 -4.40 -25.10 -1.76
C ASN A 43 -5.34 -24.05 -1.12
N GLU A 44 -5.09 -23.55 0.08
CA GLU A 44 -5.92 -22.49 0.64
C GLU A 44 -5.13 -21.17 0.83
N PRO A 45 -5.67 -20.01 0.43
CA PRO A 45 -5.00 -18.72 0.67
C PRO A 45 -4.96 -18.42 2.17
N PHE A 46 -3.77 -18.16 2.68
CA PHE A 46 -3.55 -17.77 4.08
C PHE A 46 -4.17 -16.38 4.32
N ILE A 47 -5.36 -16.32 4.88
CA ILE A 47 -6.03 -15.08 5.25
C ILE A 47 -5.75 -14.80 6.72
N PHE A 48 -4.92 -13.78 7.00
CA PHE A 48 -4.70 -13.28 8.36
C PHE A 48 -5.97 -12.57 8.85
N LYS A 49 -6.81 -13.26 9.62
CA LYS A 49 -7.98 -12.65 10.27
C LYS A 49 -7.55 -12.11 11.63
N LEU A 50 -7.49 -10.79 11.77
CA LEU A 50 -7.34 -10.16 13.07
C LEU A 50 -8.54 -10.51 13.95
N PRO A 51 -8.36 -10.87 15.25
CA PRO A 51 -9.47 -11.15 16.13
C PRO A 51 -10.32 -9.90 16.33
N VAL A 52 -11.62 -9.99 16.00
CA VAL A 52 -12.58 -8.95 16.34
C VAL A 52 -12.88 -9.05 17.83
N VAL A 53 -12.32 -8.13 18.61
CA VAL A 53 -12.69 -7.97 20.02
C VAL A 53 -14.07 -7.32 20.06
N LYS A 54 -15.11 -8.09 20.33
CA LYS A 54 -16.44 -7.55 20.65
C LYS A 54 -16.45 -7.00 22.07
N ASP A 55 -15.78 -5.89 22.31
CA ASP A 55 -16.12 -5.09 23.47
C ASP A 55 -17.30 -4.19 23.11
N LYS A 56 -18.36 -4.26 23.93
CA LYS A 56 -19.49 -3.33 23.85
C LYS A 56 -18.90 -1.92 23.96
N ALA A 57 -18.86 -1.22 22.82
CA ALA A 57 -18.37 0.13 22.74
C ALA A 57 -19.10 0.98 23.79
N LYS A 58 -18.44 1.30 24.89
CA LYS A 58 -18.79 2.48 25.67
C LYS A 58 -18.66 3.62 24.68
N LYS A 59 -19.76 4.34 24.44
CA LYS A 59 -19.79 5.58 23.68
C LYS A 59 -18.69 6.46 24.28
N ILE A 60 -17.57 6.58 23.56
CA ILE A 60 -16.47 7.45 23.97
C ILE A 60 -17.04 8.85 23.82
N GLU A 61 -17.22 9.54 24.92
CA GLU A 61 -17.61 10.95 24.92
C GLU A 61 -16.62 11.70 24.03
N THR A 62 -17.16 12.49 23.12
CA THR A 62 -16.50 13.26 22.08
C THR A 62 -15.17 13.84 22.56
N ILE A 63 -14.06 13.37 22.03
CA ILE A 63 -12.75 13.99 22.25
C ILE A 63 -12.75 15.34 21.54
N ALA A 64 -13.22 16.36 22.24
CA ALA A 64 -13.54 17.66 21.66
C ALA A 64 -12.34 18.47 21.18
N THR A 65 -11.09 18.07 21.47
CA THR A 65 -9.89 18.79 21.03
C THR A 65 -8.68 17.87 20.96
N LEU A 66 -7.93 17.93 19.84
CA LEU A 66 -6.54 17.46 19.78
C LEU A 66 -5.71 18.24 20.80
N LYS A 67 -5.60 17.71 21.99
CA LYS A 67 -4.73 18.28 23.01
C LYS A 67 -3.44 17.47 23.05
N LYS A 68 -2.31 18.13 22.84
CA LYS A 68 -1.01 17.53 23.05
C LYS A 68 -0.94 16.99 24.48
N LEU A 69 -0.51 15.74 24.66
CA LEU A 69 -0.24 15.17 25.97
C LEU A 69 0.84 16.03 26.68
N ASN A 70 0.58 16.46 27.93
CA ASN A 70 1.58 17.20 28.70
C ASN A 70 2.74 16.28 29.09
N SER A 71 3.94 16.81 29.15
CA SER A 71 5.11 16.04 29.59
C SER A 71 4.96 15.45 31.00
N SER A 72 4.21 16.10 31.88
CA SER A 72 3.88 15.60 33.23
C SER A 72 2.92 14.40 33.23
N GLU A 73 2.20 14.17 32.12
CA GLU A 73 1.29 13.04 31.98
C GLU A 73 1.96 11.84 31.30
N TRP A 74 3.23 11.99 30.84
CA TRP A 74 4.02 10.94 30.22
C TRP A 74 4.48 9.93 31.27
N ASP A 75 4.08 8.68 31.11
CA ASP A 75 4.38 7.56 31.99
C ASP A 75 4.73 6.28 31.22
N MET A 76 5.15 5.23 31.92
CA MET A 76 5.50 3.94 31.32
C MET A 76 4.34 3.31 30.54
N SER A 77 3.11 3.48 30.99
CA SER A 77 1.91 2.92 30.35
C SER A 77 1.66 3.60 28.98
N LYS A 78 1.74 4.92 28.95
CA LYS A 78 1.57 5.71 27.71
C LYS A 78 2.74 5.48 26.74
N THR A 79 3.95 5.32 27.27
CA THR A 79 5.12 4.95 26.47
C THR A 79 4.88 3.58 25.82
N ALA A 80 4.49 2.59 26.61
CA ALA A 80 4.20 1.25 26.10
C ALA A 80 3.06 1.27 25.07
N HIS A 81 2.01 2.05 25.33
CA HIS A 81 0.91 2.21 24.37
C HIS A 81 1.41 2.78 23.04
N LEU A 82 2.14 3.91 23.07
CA LEU A 82 2.67 4.52 21.86
C LEU A 82 3.56 3.55 21.08
N LEU A 83 4.56 2.95 21.73
CA LEU A 83 5.50 2.08 21.04
C LEU A 83 4.82 0.86 20.42
N ARG A 84 3.83 0.26 21.08
CA ARG A 84 3.06 -0.88 20.54
C ARG A 84 2.16 -0.50 19.38
N ARG A 85 1.75 0.77 19.29
CA ARG A 85 0.93 1.23 18.15
C ARG A 85 1.76 1.56 16.92
N VAL A 86 3.00 2.02 17.11
CA VAL A 86 3.82 2.56 16.01
C VAL A 86 4.97 1.64 15.59
N SER A 87 5.34 0.65 16.41
CA SER A 87 6.40 -0.31 16.07
C SER A 87 5.90 -1.75 16.14
N ASN A 88 6.63 -2.65 15.50
CA ASN A 88 6.27 -4.08 15.44
C ASN A 88 6.75 -4.86 16.70
N SER A 89 7.66 -4.28 17.47
CA SER A 89 8.15 -4.89 18.72
C SER A 89 8.51 -3.82 19.73
N ALA A 90 8.12 -4.02 21.00
CA ALA A 90 8.56 -3.19 22.11
C ALA A 90 8.65 -4.05 23.36
N ASN A 91 9.85 -4.35 23.80
CA ASN A 91 10.10 -5.05 25.05
C ASN A 91 10.20 -4.06 26.23
N TYR A 92 10.31 -4.58 27.45
CA TYR A 92 10.36 -3.73 28.65
C TYR A 92 11.53 -2.74 28.64
N LYS A 93 12.72 -3.16 28.18
CA LYS A 93 13.90 -2.28 28.13
C LYS A 93 13.70 -1.14 27.13
N ASP A 94 13.06 -1.42 25.99
CA ASP A 94 12.71 -0.38 25.03
C ASP A 94 11.76 0.64 25.64
N ILE A 95 10.70 0.16 26.32
CA ILE A 95 9.72 1.03 26.96
C ILE A 95 10.39 1.91 28.03
N GLU A 96 11.23 1.35 28.87
CA GLU A 96 11.97 2.10 29.89
C GLU A 96 12.91 3.14 29.27
N GLN A 97 13.65 2.77 28.22
CA GLN A 97 14.54 3.66 27.50
C GLN A 97 13.78 4.86 26.91
N PHE A 98 12.66 4.61 26.23
CA PHE A 98 11.87 5.65 25.57
C PHE A 98 11.06 6.48 26.60
N TYR A 99 10.64 5.89 27.72
CA TYR A 99 10.08 6.64 28.83
C TYR A 99 11.06 7.68 29.37
N ASN A 100 12.31 7.27 29.62
CA ASN A 100 13.36 8.15 30.13
C ASN A 100 13.77 9.26 29.14
N LYS A 101 13.53 9.10 27.83
CA LYS A 101 13.74 10.15 26.82
C LYS A 101 12.70 11.26 26.86
N GLY A 102 11.52 10.98 27.43
CA GLY A 102 10.37 11.88 27.39
C GLY A 102 9.60 11.84 26.06
N LEU A 103 8.39 12.40 26.09
CA LEU A 103 7.44 12.31 24.97
C LEU A 103 7.99 12.90 23.65
N ASP A 104 8.44 14.15 23.67
CA ASP A 104 8.84 14.86 22.45
C ASP A 104 10.06 14.20 21.77
N ASN A 105 11.05 13.82 22.56
CA ASN A 105 12.23 13.11 22.03
C ASN A 105 11.88 11.72 21.52
N THR A 106 10.93 11.04 22.14
CA THR A 106 10.42 9.74 21.68
C THR A 106 9.77 9.89 20.32
N VAL A 107 8.83 10.83 20.14
CA VAL A 107 8.16 11.07 18.87
C VAL A 107 9.17 11.46 17.80
N GLN A 108 10.08 12.38 18.10
CA GLN A 108 11.11 12.80 17.15
C GLN A 108 11.97 11.64 16.69
N GLN A 109 12.43 10.79 17.60
CA GLN A 109 13.25 9.63 17.25
C GLN A 109 12.48 8.61 16.39
N LEU A 110 11.19 8.36 16.67
CA LEU A 110 10.36 7.46 15.86
C LEU A 110 10.25 7.97 14.41
N LEU A 111 10.08 9.27 14.23
CA LEU A 111 10.02 9.91 12.92
C LEU A 111 11.39 9.88 12.22
N ASP A 112 12.48 10.18 12.94
CA ASP A 112 13.82 10.19 12.36
C ASP A 112 14.29 8.78 11.98
N ASN A 113 13.94 7.77 12.77
CA ASN A 113 14.22 6.38 12.42
C ASN A 113 13.45 5.92 11.16
N ALA A 114 12.32 6.52 10.86
CA ALA A 114 11.54 6.20 9.66
C ALA A 114 12.07 6.90 8.39
N LYS A 115 12.85 7.98 8.54
CA LYS A 115 13.44 8.72 7.40
C LYS A 115 14.69 8.03 6.86
N ASN A 116 14.85 8.09 5.53
CA ASN A 116 16.12 7.92 4.82
C ASN A 116 16.90 6.61 5.03
N THR A 117 16.29 5.54 5.44
CA THR A 117 17.00 4.27 5.56
C THR A 117 16.60 3.34 4.42
N LYS A 118 17.48 3.15 3.45
CA LYS A 118 17.32 2.14 2.40
C LYS A 118 17.51 0.75 3.02
N ALA A 119 16.61 -0.15 2.70
CA ALA A 119 16.83 -1.56 3.02
C ALA A 119 17.89 -2.14 2.06
N HIS A 120 18.74 -3.02 2.56
CA HIS A 120 19.56 -3.84 1.68
C HIS A 120 18.68 -4.79 0.90
N PRO A 121 18.78 -4.83 -0.43
CA PRO A 121 17.98 -5.73 -1.23
C PRO A 121 18.28 -7.21 -0.88
N PRO A 122 17.31 -8.13 -1.09
CA PRO A 122 17.50 -9.55 -0.78
C PRO A 122 18.50 -10.26 -1.69
N GLY A 123 18.99 -9.59 -2.70
CA GLY A 123 20.00 -10.06 -3.64
C GLY A 123 20.10 -9.15 -4.86
N ASN A 124 21.19 -9.24 -5.61
CA ASN A 124 21.40 -8.41 -6.80
C ASN A 124 20.38 -8.65 -7.91
N TRP A 125 19.68 -9.77 -7.87
CA TRP A 125 18.67 -10.15 -8.86
C TRP A 125 17.49 -9.19 -8.94
N VAL A 126 17.24 -8.38 -7.93
CA VAL A 126 16.18 -7.35 -7.96
C VAL A 126 16.43 -6.28 -9.04
N HIS A 127 17.69 -6.15 -9.49
CA HIS A 127 18.12 -5.22 -10.54
C HIS A 127 18.37 -5.93 -11.88
N GLU A 128 18.13 -7.24 -11.97
CA GLU A 128 18.27 -7.97 -13.24
C GLU A 128 17.16 -7.58 -14.20
N LYS A 129 17.51 -7.43 -15.48
CA LYS A 129 16.51 -7.25 -16.52
C LYS A 129 15.60 -8.45 -16.64
N VAL A 130 14.33 -8.19 -16.77
CA VAL A 130 13.33 -9.21 -17.07
C VAL A 130 13.54 -9.69 -18.51
N PRO A 131 13.62 -10.99 -18.78
CA PRO A 131 13.78 -11.48 -20.13
C PRO A 131 12.54 -11.27 -20.99
N ASN A 132 12.72 -11.08 -22.28
CA ASN A 132 11.60 -11.00 -23.21
C ASN A 132 10.95 -12.39 -23.38
N PHE A 133 9.83 -12.60 -22.71
CA PHE A 133 9.11 -13.89 -22.69
C PHE A 133 8.67 -14.36 -24.08
N SER A 134 8.46 -13.49 -25.04
CA SER A 134 8.07 -13.88 -26.41
C SER A 134 9.17 -14.63 -27.14
N GLN A 135 10.43 -14.40 -26.77
CA GLN A 135 11.62 -14.99 -27.41
C GLN A 135 12.09 -16.29 -26.73
N LEU A 136 11.52 -16.66 -25.59
CA LEU A 136 11.94 -17.83 -24.82
C LEU A 136 11.25 -19.10 -25.30
N SER A 137 11.98 -20.22 -25.27
CA SER A 137 11.46 -21.58 -25.42
C SER A 137 10.53 -21.95 -24.25
N SER A 138 9.76 -23.02 -24.41
CA SER A 138 8.90 -23.57 -23.36
C SER A 138 9.67 -24.01 -22.11
N THR A 139 10.86 -24.55 -22.28
CA THR A 139 11.75 -24.98 -21.19
C THR A 139 12.23 -23.76 -20.40
N GLU A 140 12.80 -22.76 -21.07
CA GLU A 140 13.25 -21.51 -20.42
C GLU A 140 12.13 -20.79 -19.69
N LYS A 141 10.90 -20.76 -20.27
CA LYS A 141 9.73 -20.21 -19.60
C LYS A 141 9.39 -20.96 -18.31
N SER A 142 9.54 -22.29 -18.30
CA SER A 142 9.28 -23.09 -17.11
C SER A 142 10.33 -22.83 -16.02
N GLU A 143 11.60 -22.78 -16.39
CA GLU A 143 12.70 -22.49 -15.48
C GLU A 143 12.55 -21.11 -14.84
N ILE A 144 12.21 -20.08 -15.62
CA ILE A 144 11.99 -18.73 -15.10
C ILE A 144 10.78 -18.66 -14.17
N ARG A 145 9.69 -19.39 -14.46
CA ARG A 145 8.54 -19.46 -13.55
C ARG A 145 8.92 -20.05 -12.19
N SER A 146 9.72 -21.11 -12.18
CA SER A 146 10.24 -21.70 -10.95
C SER A 146 11.12 -20.72 -10.20
N LEU A 147 12.10 -20.12 -10.88
CA LEU A 147 13.00 -19.11 -10.31
C LEU A 147 12.22 -17.93 -9.70
N TYR A 148 11.21 -17.42 -10.39
CA TYR A 148 10.41 -16.30 -9.91
C TYR A 148 9.50 -16.71 -8.74
N SER A 149 9.05 -17.95 -8.68
CA SER A 149 8.36 -18.47 -7.50
C SER A 149 9.27 -18.44 -6.26
N ASP A 150 10.51 -18.89 -6.40
CA ASP A 150 11.46 -18.88 -5.29
C ASP A 150 11.90 -17.46 -4.90
N ARG A 151 12.10 -16.57 -5.87
CA ARG A 151 12.39 -15.16 -5.60
C ARG A 151 11.25 -14.46 -4.85
N ARG A 152 9.98 -14.82 -5.11
CA ARG A 152 8.84 -14.30 -4.31
C ARG A 152 8.88 -14.78 -2.86
N LYS A 153 9.27 -16.02 -2.59
CA LYS A 153 9.48 -16.52 -1.21
C LYS A 153 10.60 -15.72 -0.53
N ILE A 154 11.73 -15.54 -1.23
CA ILE A 154 12.84 -14.73 -0.73
C ILE A 154 12.40 -13.30 -0.39
N LEU A 155 11.50 -12.68 -1.17
CA LEU A 155 10.95 -11.35 -0.86
C LEU A 155 10.11 -11.35 0.42
N ILE A 156 9.32 -12.39 0.64
CA ILE A 156 8.51 -12.53 1.85
C ILE A 156 9.44 -12.65 3.06
N ASP A 157 10.41 -13.55 3.02
CA ASP A 157 11.36 -13.78 4.10
C ASP A 157 12.19 -12.52 4.40
N TRP A 158 12.66 -11.84 3.35
CA TRP A 158 13.39 -10.59 3.45
C TRP A 158 12.58 -9.48 4.14
N TRP A 159 11.31 -9.31 3.78
CA TRP A 159 10.50 -8.27 4.41
C TRP A 159 10.13 -8.63 5.85
N GLN A 160 9.84 -9.90 6.15
CA GLN A 160 9.65 -10.36 7.52
C GLN A 160 10.90 -10.09 8.38
N ASP A 161 12.08 -10.36 7.84
CA ASP A 161 13.35 -10.06 8.48
C ASP A 161 13.53 -8.56 8.77
N LEU A 162 13.15 -7.69 7.83
CA LEU A 162 13.18 -6.24 8.05
C LEU A 162 12.23 -5.83 9.18
N ILE A 163 10.99 -6.32 9.18
CA ILE A 163 10.00 -6.05 10.22
C ILE A 163 10.52 -6.47 11.60
N LEU A 164 11.17 -7.63 11.71
CA LEU A 164 11.69 -8.15 12.95
C LEU A 164 12.95 -7.41 13.44
N LYS A 165 13.76 -6.89 12.51
CA LYS A 165 15.05 -6.24 12.80
C LYS A 165 14.98 -4.72 12.91
N ASP A 166 13.87 -4.10 12.51
CA ASP A 166 13.72 -2.63 12.48
C ASP A 166 13.76 -2.00 13.89
N GLY A 167 13.52 -2.80 14.94
CA GLY A 167 13.49 -2.32 16.33
C GLY A 167 12.34 -1.35 16.58
N ILE A 168 12.61 -0.31 17.38
CA ILE A 168 11.61 0.73 17.67
C ILE A 168 11.66 1.80 16.60
N SER A 169 10.82 1.64 15.60
CA SER A 169 10.72 2.49 14.43
C SER A 169 9.28 2.53 13.91
N LEU A 170 8.89 3.65 13.33
CA LEU A 170 7.62 3.80 12.63
C LEU A 170 7.69 3.24 11.19
N ARG A 171 8.89 3.04 10.63
CA ARG A 171 9.13 2.76 9.21
C ARG A 171 8.39 1.53 8.69
N GLU A 172 8.67 0.35 9.24
CA GLU A 172 8.07 -0.88 8.71
C GLU A 172 6.57 -0.96 8.97
N ASN A 173 6.07 -0.33 10.05
CA ASN A 173 4.63 -0.24 10.30
C ASN A 173 3.94 0.68 9.28
N MET A 174 4.54 1.84 8.94
CA MET A 174 4.04 2.70 7.87
C MET A 174 4.18 2.05 6.49
N THR A 175 5.26 1.31 6.25
CA THR A 175 5.43 0.54 5.01
C THR A 175 4.33 -0.51 4.88
N LEU A 176 3.98 -1.21 5.94
CA LEU A 176 2.89 -2.17 5.97
C LEU A 176 1.53 -1.50 5.74
N PHE A 177 1.29 -0.34 6.36
CA PHE A 177 0.10 0.47 6.12
C PHE A 177 -0.08 0.83 4.64
N TRP A 178 0.96 1.39 4.01
CA TRP A 178 0.90 1.77 2.60
C TRP A 178 0.87 0.57 1.66
N HIS A 179 1.55 -0.51 2.01
CA HIS A 179 1.46 -1.75 1.24
C HIS A 179 0.04 -2.34 1.24
N ASN A 180 -0.66 -2.26 2.38
CA ASN A 180 -2.06 -2.66 2.46
C ASN A 180 -2.97 -1.69 1.67
N HIS A 181 -2.66 -0.39 1.68
CA HIS A 181 -3.41 0.62 0.95
C HIS A 181 -3.23 0.48 -0.58
N PHE A 182 -2.00 0.31 -1.06
CA PHE A 182 -1.63 0.13 -2.46
C PHE A 182 -1.43 -1.36 -2.81
N ALA A 183 -2.34 -2.21 -2.36
CA ALA A 183 -2.19 -3.65 -2.50
C ALA A 183 -2.10 -4.09 -3.96
N THR A 184 -1.15 -4.97 -4.26
CA THR A 184 -1.01 -5.70 -5.52
C THR A 184 -0.91 -7.20 -5.24
N ASN A 185 -1.21 -8.02 -6.25
CA ASN A 185 -1.06 -9.47 -6.13
C ASN A 185 0.24 -9.94 -6.78
N ALA A 186 1.17 -10.44 -5.97
CA ALA A 186 2.48 -10.87 -6.42
C ALA A 186 2.47 -12.05 -7.42
N GLN A 187 1.40 -12.85 -7.46
CA GLN A 187 1.25 -13.91 -8.46
C GLN A 187 0.81 -13.33 -9.81
N SER A 188 -0.11 -12.35 -9.79
CA SER A 188 -0.62 -11.69 -11.00
C SER A 188 0.38 -10.75 -11.62
N VAL A 189 1.16 -10.02 -10.81
CA VAL A 189 2.25 -9.17 -11.29
C VAL A 189 3.37 -10.00 -11.92
N PHE A 190 3.58 -11.22 -11.46
CA PHE A 190 4.54 -12.20 -11.96
C PHE A 190 6.02 -11.87 -11.72
N PHE A 191 6.47 -10.63 -11.93
CA PHE A 191 7.86 -10.19 -11.83
C PHE A 191 8.27 -9.84 -10.40
N PRO A 192 9.14 -10.64 -9.71
CA PRO A 192 9.57 -10.35 -8.35
C PRO A 192 10.30 -9.01 -8.21
N GLN A 193 10.99 -8.58 -9.27
CA GLN A 193 11.67 -7.28 -9.32
C GLN A 193 10.66 -6.13 -9.15
N ALA A 194 9.54 -6.18 -9.86
CA ALA A 194 8.49 -5.16 -9.75
C ALA A 194 7.83 -5.13 -8.36
N ILE A 195 7.66 -6.29 -7.72
CA ILE A 195 7.16 -6.39 -6.34
C ILE A 195 8.16 -5.80 -5.34
N PHE A 196 9.46 -6.10 -5.52
CA PHE A 196 10.51 -5.49 -4.70
C PHE A 196 10.50 -3.96 -4.85
N GLU A 197 10.46 -3.47 -6.10
CA GLU A 197 10.43 -2.05 -6.41
C GLU A 197 9.27 -1.33 -5.74
N GLN A 198 8.07 -1.89 -5.79
CA GLN A 198 6.92 -1.30 -5.12
C GLN A 198 7.11 -1.22 -3.61
N ASN A 199 7.61 -2.28 -2.98
CA ASN A 199 7.86 -2.30 -1.54
C ASN A 199 8.93 -1.28 -1.14
N ASP A 200 10.00 -1.16 -1.91
CA ASP A 200 11.09 -0.20 -1.68
C ASP A 200 10.60 1.25 -1.89
N ALA A 201 9.83 1.50 -2.95
CA ALA A 201 9.21 2.80 -3.20
C ALA A 201 8.29 3.25 -2.06
N ILE A 202 7.50 2.32 -1.51
CA ILE A 202 6.66 2.56 -0.34
C ILE A 202 7.53 2.90 0.88
N ARG A 203 8.56 2.11 1.16
CA ARG A 203 9.44 2.28 2.32
C ARG A 203 10.16 3.62 2.30
N GLU A 204 10.72 4.01 1.16
CA GLU A 204 11.42 5.29 1.01
C GLU A 204 10.49 6.49 1.22
N ASN A 205 9.21 6.36 0.93
CA ASN A 205 8.23 7.45 1.01
C ASN A 205 7.21 7.27 2.14
N CYS A 206 7.42 6.32 3.06
CA CYS A 206 6.39 5.90 4.03
C CYS A 206 5.90 7.01 4.96
N ILE A 207 6.71 8.02 5.23
CA ILE A 207 6.37 9.25 5.98
C ILE A 207 6.68 10.52 5.17
N GLY A 208 6.85 10.38 3.86
CA GLY A 208 7.12 11.47 2.92
C GLY A 208 5.86 12.17 2.41
N ASN A 209 6.05 12.93 1.33
CA ASN A 209 4.96 13.60 0.65
C ASN A 209 4.07 12.59 -0.09
N PHE A 210 2.74 12.67 0.12
CA PHE A 210 1.79 11.72 -0.45
C PHE A 210 1.72 11.77 -1.97
N LYS A 211 1.84 12.95 -2.59
CA LYS A 211 1.90 13.11 -4.05
C LYS A 211 3.08 12.33 -4.63
N THR A 212 4.25 12.42 -3.99
CA THR A 212 5.45 11.68 -4.41
C THR A 212 5.23 10.18 -4.33
N LEU A 213 4.68 9.70 -3.22
CA LEU A 213 4.36 8.28 -3.05
C LEU A 213 3.34 7.82 -4.09
N LEU A 214 2.22 8.52 -4.22
CA LEU A 214 1.14 8.19 -5.16
C LEU A 214 1.66 8.08 -6.59
N ARG A 215 2.46 9.05 -7.04
CA ARG A 215 3.07 9.03 -8.40
C ARG A 215 3.99 7.82 -8.59
N ARG A 216 4.86 7.55 -7.62
CA ARG A 216 5.78 6.40 -7.70
C ARG A 216 5.03 5.07 -7.79
N ILE A 217 3.94 4.93 -7.05
CA ILE A 217 3.10 3.72 -7.10
C ILE A 217 2.29 3.66 -8.39
N THR A 218 1.66 4.74 -8.80
CA THR A 218 0.85 4.83 -10.03
C THR A 218 1.63 4.38 -11.25
N PHE A 219 2.85 4.85 -11.40
CA PHE A 219 3.70 4.56 -12.55
C PHE A 219 4.74 3.47 -12.29
N GLY A 220 4.66 2.83 -11.12
CA GLY A 220 5.47 1.66 -10.79
C GLY A 220 5.01 0.40 -11.55
N PRO A 221 5.94 -0.44 -12.05
CA PRO A 221 5.61 -1.58 -12.90
C PRO A 221 4.63 -2.56 -12.23
N ALA A 222 4.71 -2.78 -10.94
CA ALA A 222 3.79 -3.68 -10.24
C ALA A 222 2.33 -3.21 -10.32
N MET A 223 2.07 -1.93 -10.08
CA MET A 223 0.73 -1.36 -10.13
C MET A 223 0.21 -1.27 -11.56
N MET A 224 1.06 -0.87 -12.51
CA MET A 224 0.71 -0.81 -13.93
C MET A 224 0.28 -2.18 -14.47
N ILE A 225 0.99 -3.25 -14.09
CA ILE A 225 0.64 -4.63 -14.47
C ILE A 225 -0.63 -5.08 -13.73
N TRP A 226 -0.72 -4.81 -12.44
CA TRP A 226 -1.84 -5.26 -11.60
C TRP A 226 -3.19 -4.71 -12.04
N LEU A 227 -3.22 -3.47 -12.48
CA LEU A 227 -4.44 -2.77 -12.90
C LEU A 227 -4.58 -2.66 -14.42
N ASP A 228 -3.83 -3.44 -15.19
CA ASP A 228 -3.90 -3.54 -16.66
C ASP A 228 -3.69 -2.19 -17.38
N LEU A 229 -2.83 -1.32 -16.83
CA LEU A 229 -2.55 -0.02 -17.44
C LEU A 229 -1.85 -0.18 -18.81
N ASN A 230 -1.08 -1.25 -19.00
CA ASN A 230 -0.44 -1.60 -20.28
C ASN A 230 -1.45 -1.78 -21.43
N ASP A 231 -2.69 -2.17 -21.11
CA ASP A 231 -3.75 -2.39 -22.08
C ASP A 231 -4.59 -1.14 -22.35
N ASN A 232 -4.27 -0.02 -21.66
CA ASN A 232 -4.99 1.24 -21.79
C ASN A 232 -4.46 2.05 -22.99
N LYS A 233 -5.20 2.04 -24.11
CA LYS A 233 -4.82 2.68 -25.38
C LYS A 233 -5.94 3.58 -25.88
N LYS A 234 -5.61 4.64 -26.62
CA LYS A 234 -6.57 5.64 -27.13
C LYS A 234 -7.78 5.06 -27.87
N ASN A 235 -7.60 3.94 -28.59
CA ASN A 235 -8.68 3.29 -29.34
C ASN A 235 -9.47 2.26 -28.50
N ALA A 236 -8.99 1.93 -27.31
CA ALA A 236 -9.60 1.01 -26.35
C ALA A 236 -9.24 1.43 -24.91
N PRO A 237 -9.74 2.57 -24.42
CA PRO A 237 -9.45 3.00 -23.06
C PRO A 237 -9.92 1.98 -22.03
N ASN A 238 -9.05 1.67 -21.07
CA ASN A 238 -9.33 0.77 -19.97
C ASN A 238 -9.59 1.59 -18.69
N GLU A 239 -10.80 1.52 -18.18
CA GLU A 239 -11.22 2.30 -17.02
C GLU A 239 -10.71 1.75 -15.68
N ASN A 240 -10.22 0.50 -15.65
CA ASN A 240 -9.87 -0.19 -14.41
C ASN A 240 -8.90 0.63 -13.55
N PHE A 241 -7.78 1.04 -14.14
CA PHE A 241 -6.75 1.81 -13.42
C PHE A 241 -7.31 3.14 -12.90
N ALA A 242 -7.98 3.91 -13.76
CA ALA A 242 -8.50 5.23 -13.40
C ALA A 242 -9.55 5.13 -12.27
N ARG A 243 -10.40 4.12 -12.30
CA ARG A 243 -11.41 3.87 -11.27
C ARG A 243 -10.76 3.53 -9.94
N GLU A 244 -9.82 2.57 -9.92
CA GLU A 244 -9.17 2.14 -8.69
C GLU A 244 -8.30 3.26 -8.08
N LEU A 245 -7.67 4.10 -8.91
CA LEU A 245 -6.94 5.27 -8.44
C LEU A 245 -7.83 6.22 -7.64
N MET A 246 -9.04 6.49 -8.12
CA MET A 246 -10.01 7.37 -7.43
C MET A 246 -10.68 6.66 -6.26
N GLU A 247 -11.18 5.43 -6.46
CA GLU A 247 -12.00 4.73 -5.48
C GLU A 247 -11.20 4.18 -4.31
N LEU A 248 -10.08 3.49 -4.57
CA LEU A 248 -9.33 2.77 -3.54
C LEU A 248 -8.16 3.57 -2.97
N PHE A 249 -7.53 4.40 -3.81
CA PHE A 249 -6.24 4.98 -3.43
C PHE A 249 -6.33 6.45 -3.03
N THR A 250 -7.38 7.19 -3.43
CA THR A 250 -7.38 8.63 -3.18
C THR A 250 -8.65 9.21 -2.58
N MET A 251 -9.83 8.91 -3.12
CA MET A 251 -11.05 9.66 -2.76
C MET A 251 -12.16 8.81 -2.14
N GLY A 252 -12.20 7.50 -2.43
CA GLY A 252 -13.28 6.63 -2.01
C GLY A 252 -14.45 6.59 -3.00
N VAL A 253 -15.46 5.76 -2.70
CA VAL A 253 -16.64 5.59 -3.51
C VAL A 253 -17.52 6.86 -3.53
N ASP A 254 -18.32 7.01 -4.59
CA ASP A 254 -19.37 8.05 -4.72
C ASP A 254 -18.83 9.52 -4.69
N THR A 255 -17.55 9.75 -4.94
CA THR A 255 -16.92 11.07 -4.94
C THR A 255 -16.56 11.59 -6.33
N TYR A 256 -16.81 10.81 -7.37
CA TYR A 256 -16.51 11.09 -8.77
C TYR A 256 -17.63 10.55 -9.66
N THR A 257 -17.72 11.05 -10.89
CA THR A 257 -18.70 10.60 -11.88
C THR A 257 -18.13 9.53 -12.81
N GLN A 258 -19.00 8.82 -13.52
CA GLN A 258 -18.57 7.90 -14.58
C GLN A 258 -17.82 8.63 -15.70
N ASP A 259 -18.19 9.88 -16.01
CA ASP A 259 -17.51 10.70 -17.00
C ASP A 259 -16.07 11.05 -16.54
N ASP A 260 -15.86 11.29 -15.25
CA ASP A 260 -14.53 11.47 -14.70
C ASP A 260 -13.67 10.21 -14.90
N VAL A 261 -14.23 9.01 -14.66
CA VAL A 261 -13.51 7.75 -14.91
C VAL A 261 -13.12 7.61 -16.38
N ILE A 262 -14.05 7.88 -17.30
CA ILE A 262 -13.79 7.80 -18.74
C ILE A 262 -12.71 8.79 -19.17
N ASN A 263 -12.76 10.03 -18.71
CA ASN A 263 -11.77 11.04 -19.08
C ASN A 263 -10.41 10.79 -18.43
N ALA A 264 -10.37 10.34 -17.17
CA ALA A 264 -9.13 9.91 -16.54
C ALA A 264 -8.52 8.71 -17.27
N SER A 265 -9.32 7.69 -17.65
CA SER A 265 -8.79 6.55 -18.40
C SER A 265 -8.14 6.98 -19.73
N LYS A 266 -8.72 7.94 -20.46
CA LYS A 266 -8.12 8.52 -21.67
C LYS A 266 -6.79 9.23 -21.36
N ALA A 267 -6.70 9.94 -20.23
CA ALA A 267 -5.47 10.62 -19.83
C ALA A 267 -4.35 9.63 -19.48
N PHE A 268 -4.70 8.45 -18.98
CA PHE A 268 -3.76 7.37 -18.68
C PHE A 268 -3.47 6.43 -19.87
N THR A 269 -3.93 6.74 -21.07
CA THR A 269 -3.58 5.93 -22.26
C THR A 269 -2.12 6.11 -22.68
N GLY A 270 -1.51 5.05 -23.20
CA GLY A 270 -0.15 5.08 -23.75
C GLY A 270 0.98 4.94 -22.72
N TYR A 271 0.67 4.76 -21.44
CA TYR A 271 1.66 4.35 -20.45
C TYR A 271 1.92 2.85 -20.58
N TYR A 272 3.18 2.47 -20.47
CA TYR A 272 3.60 1.08 -20.69
C TYR A 272 4.80 0.72 -19.82
N THR A 273 4.79 -0.50 -19.30
CA THR A 273 5.95 -1.15 -18.69
C THR A 273 6.06 -2.58 -19.21
N ASP A 274 7.26 -3.03 -19.49
CA ASP A 274 7.57 -4.43 -19.81
C ASP A 274 8.06 -5.21 -18.58
N GLY A 275 7.99 -4.59 -17.40
CA GLY A 275 8.53 -5.14 -16.16
C GLY A 275 10.04 -4.95 -16.03
N HIS A 276 10.69 -4.30 -17.01
CA HIS A 276 12.15 -4.15 -17.07
C HIS A 276 12.67 -2.92 -16.37
N GLU A 277 11.85 -1.92 -16.16
CA GLU A 277 12.38 -0.63 -15.82
C GLU A 277 12.18 -0.30 -14.38
N THR A 278 13.26 -0.56 -13.72
CA THR A 278 13.62 -0.07 -12.41
C THR A 278 14.39 1.25 -12.49
N ASN A 279 14.03 2.16 -13.38
CA ASN A 279 14.55 3.51 -13.31
C ASN A 279 13.86 4.25 -12.17
N TYR A 280 14.36 3.97 -11.01
CA TYR A 280 13.86 4.25 -9.68
C TYR A 280 13.48 5.70 -9.41
N TYR A 281 13.92 6.68 -10.20
CA TYR A 281 14.02 8.00 -9.60
C TYR A 281 13.69 9.21 -10.44
N SER A 282 13.53 9.13 -11.75
CA SER A 282 13.34 10.38 -12.45
C SER A 282 12.18 10.44 -13.41
N ASP A 283 11.92 9.37 -14.12
CA ASP A 283 10.94 9.47 -15.20
C ASP A 283 10.16 8.16 -15.30
N TYR A 284 8.94 8.14 -14.70
CA TYR A 284 7.94 7.16 -15.13
C TYR A 284 7.90 7.20 -16.65
N LYS A 285 7.98 6.05 -17.28
CA LYS A 285 7.99 6.06 -18.73
C LYS A 285 6.57 6.18 -19.26
N ARG A 286 6.37 7.24 -19.93
CA ARG A 286 5.34 7.37 -20.95
C ARG A 286 5.71 6.48 -22.14
N GLY A 287 5.87 5.17 -22.05
CA GLY A 287 6.42 4.37 -23.12
C GLY A 287 7.70 4.95 -23.77
N ASP A 288 8.35 4.29 -24.73
CA ASP A 288 9.23 5.05 -25.61
C ASP A 288 8.41 6.15 -26.30
N GLY A 289 9.03 7.24 -26.73
CA GLY A 289 8.32 8.36 -27.32
C GLY A 289 7.42 7.95 -28.49
N ASN A 290 7.75 6.88 -29.20
CA ASN A 290 6.97 6.32 -30.28
C ASN A 290 5.70 5.61 -29.78
N TYR A 291 5.80 4.82 -28.70
CA TYR A 291 4.63 4.15 -28.10
C TYR A 291 3.63 5.17 -27.53
N TRP A 292 4.11 6.20 -26.82
CA TRP A 292 3.28 7.28 -26.31
C TRP A 292 2.53 8.00 -27.43
N GLN A 293 3.20 8.45 -28.48
CA GLN A 293 2.57 9.13 -29.61
C GLN A 293 1.53 8.26 -30.32
N ALA A 294 1.80 6.98 -30.44
CA ALA A 294 0.89 6.05 -31.11
C ALA A 294 -0.35 5.70 -30.26
N HIS A 295 -0.23 5.67 -28.94
CA HIS A 295 -1.25 5.07 -28.07
C HIS A 295 -1.91 6.03 -27.08
N HIS A 296 -1.36 7.23 -26.85
CA HIS A 296 -1.97 8.23 -25.99
C HIS A 296 -3.12 8.97 -26.69
N ASP A 297 -4.18 9.25 -25.93
CA ASP A 297 -5.28 10.12 -26.35
C ASP A 297 -4.91 11.60 -26.10
N HIS A 298 -4.56 12.30 -27.17
CA HIS A 298 -4.19 13.72 -27.13
C HIS A 298 -5.40 14.67 -27.21
N ASN A 299 -6.64 14.17 -27.18
CA ASN A 299 -7.83 15.00 -27.26
C ASN A 299 -8.08 15.77 -25.97
N LEU A 300 -8.91 16.79 -26.08
CA LEU A 300 -9.43 17.56 -24.96
C LEU A 300 -10.23 16.65 -24.04
N LYS A 301 -10.01 16.76 -22.73
CA LYS A 301 -10.66 15.97 -21.69
C LYS A 301 -11.31 16.89 -20.67
N SER A 302 -12.42 16.46 -20.10
CA SER A 302 -13.06 17.14 -18.98
C SER A 302 -13.00 16.26 -17.74
N PHE A 303 -12.37 16.76 -16.66
CA PHE A 303 -12.15 15.98 -15.44
C PHE A 303 -12.34 16.88 -14.21
N MET A 304 -13.24 16.49 -13.31
CA MET A 304 -13.56 17.21 -12.07
C MET A 304 -13.77 18.71 -12.28
N GLY A 305 -14.57 19.08 -13.28
CA GLY A 305 -14.90 20.46 -13.60
C GLY A 305 -13.81 21.25 -14.32
N ARG A 306 -12.69 20.63 -14.68
CA ARG A 306 -11.62 21.22 -15.49
C ARG A 306 -11.60 20.65 -16.89
N THR A 307 -11.16 21.45 -17.85
CA THR A 307 -11.02 21.01 -19.25
C THR A 307 -9.62 21.32 -19.73
N GLY A 308 -8.95 20.34 -20.34
CA GLY A 308 -7.57 20.45 -20.79
C GLY A 308 -7.08 19.22 -21.57
N TYR A 309 -5.87 19.31 -22.10
CA TYR A 309 -5.16 18.20 -22.76
C TYR A 309 -4.41 17.37 -21.73
N PHE A 310 -5.16 16.80 -20.78
CA PHE A 310 -4.61 16.14 -19.61
C PHE A 310 -3.92 14.83 -19.94
N ASN A 311 -2.82 14.57 -19.24
CA ASN A 311 -2.14 13.29 -19.12
C ASN A 311 -2.30 12.71 -17.69
N GLY A 312 -1.69 11.57 -17.41
CA GLY A 312 -1.83 10.90 -16.12
C GLY A 312 -1.34 11.73 -14.93
N ASP A 313 -0.30 12.54 -15.11
CA ASP A 313 0.20 13.43 -14.06
C ASP A 313 -0.78 14.54 -13.73
N ASP A 314 -1.37 15.13 -14.77
CA ASP A 314 -2.39 16.18 -14.58
C ASP A 314 -3.61 15.63 -13.83
N ILE A 315 -4.02 14.39 -14.11
CA ILE A 315 -5.11 13.71 -13.38
C ILE A 315 -4.76 13.54 -11.91
N ILE A 316 -3.54 13.09 -11.59
CA ILE A 316 -3.08 12.96 -10.20
C ILE A 316 -3.12 14.32 -9.50
N ASP A 317 -2.65 15.37 -10.16
CA ASP A 317 -2.61 16.72 -9.59
C ASP A 317 -4.02 17.23 -9.30
N ILE A 318 -4.96 17.07 -10.23
CA ILE A 318 -6.36 17.46 -10.03
C ILE A 318 -7.03 16.66 -8.91
N ILE A 319 -6.76 15.36 -8.82
CA ILE A 319 -7.26 14.52 -7.71
C ILE A 319 -6.75 15.05 -6.37
N LEU A 320 -5.46 15.35 -6.26
CA LEU A 320 -4.85 15.78 -5.00
C LEU A 320 -5.30 17.16 -4.52
N GLU A 321 -5.88 17.98 -5.39
CA GLU A 321 -6.52 19.24 -5.01
C GLU A 321 -7.90 19.04 -4.37
N GLN A 322 -8.51 17.84 -4.47
CA GLN A 322 -9.80 17.56 -3.87
C GLN A 322 -9.67 17.39 -2.34
N ASN A 323 -10.44 18.14 -1.58
CA ASN A 323 -10.42 18.11 -0.11
C ASN A 323 -10.63 16.69 0.45
N ILE A 324 -11.48 15.91 -0.20
CA ILE A 324 -11.83 14.56 0.22
C ILE A 324 -10.61 13.62 0.26
N VAL A 325 -9.57 13.86 -0.54
CA VAL A 325 -8.35 13.03 -0.53
C VAL A 325 -7.67 13.08 0.84
N ALA A 326 -7.51 14.27 1.39
CA ALA A 326 -6.90 14.44 2.72
C ALA A 326 -7.73 13.74 3.81
N GLU A 327 -9.05 13.87 3.76
CA GLU A 327 -9.96 13.22 4.71
C GLU A 327 -9.90 11.69 4.58
N PHE A 328 -9.95 11.17 3.37
CA PHE A 328 -9.87 9.74 3.08
C PHE A 328 -8.59 9.11 3.60
N ILE A 329 -7.45 9.72 3.32
CA ILE A 329 -6.14 9.21 3.78
C ILE A 329 -6.01 9.34 5.30
N CYS A 330 -6.37 10.50 5.87
CA CYS A 330 -6.29 10.71 7.33
C CYS A 330 -7.23 9.77 8.09
N LYS A 331 -8.41 9.46 7.56
CA LYS A 331 -9.33 8.46 8.13
C LYS A 331 -8.70 7.07 8.20
N LYS A 332 -8.02 6.64 7.13
CA LYS A 332 -7.31 5.35 7.10
C LYS A 332 -6.13 5.33 8.08
N ILE A 333 -5.36 6.42 8.17
CA ILE A 333 -4.26 6.55 9.15
C ILE A 333 -4.81 6.51 10.57
N TYR A 334 -5.91 7.19 10.85
CA TYR A 334 -6.59 7.14 12.14
C TYR A 334 -6.97 5.71 12.50
N GLN A 335 -7.63 4.99 11.58
CA GLN A 335 -8.06 3.61 11.79
C GLN A 335 -6.89 2.66 12.06
N TRP A 336 -5.76 2.88 11.41
CA TRP A 336 -4.58 2.05 11.58
C TRP A 336 -3.88 2.27 12.93
N PHE A 337 -3.69 3.52 13.31
CA PHE A 337 -2.87 3.87 14.48
C PHE A 337 -3.65 4.16 15.74
N ILE A 338 -4.91 4.58 15.65
CA ILE A 338 -5.67 5.11 16.80
C ILE A 338 -6.83 4.18 17.14
N TYR A 339 -7.89 4.17 16.33
CA TYR A 339 -9.11 3.41 16.65
C TYR A 339 -9.94 3.10 15.39
N GLU A 340 -10.73 2.01 15.44
CA GLU A 340 -11.54 1.52 14.34
C GLU A 340 -12.56 2.55 13.83
N THR A 341 -13.22 3.26 14.77
CA THR A 341 -14.21 4.29 14.44
C THR A 341 -13.57 5.67 14.53
N PRO A 342 -13.34 6.35 13.40
CA PRO A 342 -12.75 7.69 13.39
C PRO A 342 -13.67 8.73 14.02
N ASP A 343 -13.08 9.67 14.75
CA ASP A 343 -13.72 10.91 15.15
C ASP A 343 -13.59 11.92 14.00
N ASP A 344 -14.71 12.37 13.44
CA ASP A 344 -14.71 13.22 12.25
C ASP A 344 -14.00 14.58 12.51
N ASN A 345 -14.13 15.16 13.70
CA ASN A 345 -13.41 16.40 14.03
C ASN A 345 -11.90 16.20 14.12
N PHE A 346 -11.48 15.03 14.61
CA PHE A 346 -10.07 14.69 14.66
C PHE A 346 -9.51 14.45 13.26
N VAL A 347 -10.24 13.72 12.43
CA VAL A 347 -9.87 13.46 11.03
C VAL A 347 -9.77 14.77 10.25
N GLU A 348 -10.72 15.70 10.40
CA GLU A 348 -10.67 17.00 9.71
C GLU A 348 -9.43 17.84 10.12
N LYS A 349 -9.05 17.81 11.39
CA LYS A 349 -7.80 18.48 11.83
C LYS A 349 -6.56 17.83 11.23
N MET A 350 -6.51 16.49 11.16
CA MET A 350 -5.44 15.79 10.46
C MET A 350 -5.42 16.15 8.98
N ALA A 351 -6.58 16.18 8.32
CA ALA A 351 -6.73 16.52 6.92
C ALA A 351 -6.30 17.97 6.62
N SER A 352 -6.61 18.90 7.51
CA SER A 352 -6.14 20.29 7.40
C SER A 352 -4.61 20.38 7.43
N ILE A 353 -3.95 19.64 8.33
CA ILE A 353 -2.48 19.56 8.39
C ILE A 353 -1.92 18.91 7.13
N PHE A 354 -2.56 17.82 6.67
CA PHE A 354 -2.17 17.10 5.46
C PHE A 354 -2.20 18.02 4.24
N ARG A 355 -3.31 18.74 4.01
CA ARG A 355 -3.46 19.71 2.90
C ARG A 355 -2.41 20.82 2.92
N HIS A 356 -1.98 21.25 4.10
CA HIS A 356 -1.01 22.35 4.25
C HIS A 356 0.43 21.93 3.94
N ASN A 357 0.74 20.63 4.00
CA ASN A 357 2.10 20.09 3.88
C ASN A 357 2.32 19.18 2.66
N ASN A 358 1.30 19.01 1.80
CA ASN A 358 1.41 18.20 0.57
C ASN A 358 1.45 19.04 -0.70
#